data_1cfb0f6a74859df264414fe8a4c1ed0f
#
_entry.id   1cfb0f6a74859df264414fe8a4c1ed0f
#
_cell.length_a   1.000
_cell.length_b   1.000
_cell.length_c   1.000
_cell.angle_alpha   90.00
_cell.angle_beta   90.00
_cell.angle_gamma   90.00
#
_symmetry.space_group_name_H-M   'P 1'
#
loop_
_entity.id
_entity.type
_entity.pdbx_description
1 polymer ?
#
loop_
_entity_poly.entity_id
_entity_poly.type
_entity_poly.pdbx_seq_one_letter_code
_entity_poly.pdbx_strand_id
1 'polypeptide(L)'
;MKRILIAVGLLFALALTSFAQTTTGRLVGVVSGPDGVLPNASVTVKDNKTGKEQTVVSEKDGAFTFPQLEFGAYTVTITAPGFKTFVANEVKIDVGRDYNLTPTLAVGDIKESVTVTAGEDVVTSTTAQVTNTVSPQQIVELPLITRNPIELIKLQSGTTSNSFQNTTINGMRTTFTNITRDGINIQDAFIRTNATDFASGRPLVDDTGEFTISTSNQEADQGYGGAQVRLVTPRGTKDFHGALFEYNRNSAFAANNFFNNRSSDPSVSQKPPFRH
;
A
#
# COMPACT_ATOMS: atom_id res chain seq x y z
N MET A 1 -44.60 18.24 -4.14
CA MET A 1 -43.38 18.81 -4.70
C MET A 1 -42.37 19.27 -3.63
N LYS A 2 -42.70 20.18 -2.69
CA LYS A 2 -41.75 20.63 -1.64
C LYS A 2 -41.12 19.50 -0.79
N ARG A 3 -41.92 18.50 -0.39
CA ARG A 3 -41.38 17.33 0.39
C ARG A 3 -40.42 16.46 -0.40
N ILE A 4 -40.62 16.33 -1.71
CA ILE A 4 -39.72 15.56 -2.59
C ILE A 4 -38.42 16.34 -2.79
N LEU A 5 -38.48 17.66 -2.97
CA LEU A 5 -37.28 18.51 -3.06
C LEU A 5 -36.45 18.49 -1.77
N ILE A 6 -37.09 18.46 -0.61
CA ILE A 6 -36.38 18.35 0.68
C ILE A 6 -35.74 16.96 0.83
N ALA A 7 -36.43 15.89 0.43
CA ALA A 7 -35.88 14.53 0.49
C ALA A 7 -34.67 14.36 -0.47
N VAL A 8 -34.76 14.90 -1.69
CA VAL A 8 -33.65 14.90 -2.66
C VAL A 8 -32.47 15.74 -2.15
N GLY A 9 -32.75 16.91 -1.57
CA GLY A 9 -31.71 17.76 -0.95
C GLY A 9 -31.02 17.09 0.23
N LEU A 10 -31.76 16.35 1.08
CA LEU A 10 -31.20 15.59 2.19
C LEU A 10 -30.36 14.42 1.70
N LEU A 11 -30.80 13.73 0.64
CA LEU A 11 -30.05 12.63 0.01
C LEU A 11 -28.75 13.14 -0.61
N PHE A 12 -28.78 14.31 -1.23
CA PHE A 12 -27.62 14.96 -1.80
C PHE A 12 -26.63 15.45 -0.73
N ALA A 13 -27.14 15.98 0.38
CA ALA A 13 -26.31 16.36 1.53
C ALA A 13 -25.64 15.18 2.22
N LEU A 14 -26.31 14.02 2.32
CA LEU A 14 -25.69 12.78 2.83
C LEU A 14 -24.59 12.22 1.89
N ALA A 15 -24.72 12.41 0.58
CA ALA A 15 -23.73 11.97 -0.39
C ALA A 15 -22.42 12.77 -0.30
N LEU A 16 -22.44 13.99 0.24
CA LEU A 16 -21.25 14.83 0.41
C LEU A 16 -20.36 14.44 1.61
N THR A 17 -20.84 13.57 2.49
CA THR A 17 -20.08 13.12 3.68
C THR A 17 -19.30 11.82 3.45
N SER A 18 -19.15 11.37 2.20
CA SER A 18 -18.24 10.26 1.87
C SER A 18 -16.80 10.72 2.06
N PHE A 19 -16.29 10.60 3.28
CA PHE A 19 -14.84 10.66 3.53
C PHE A 19 -14.21 9.49 2.81
N ALA A 20 -13.59 9.77 1.66
CA ALA A 20 -12.79 8.81 0.95
C ALA A 20 -11.62 8.40 1.86
N GLN A 21 -11.50 7.12 2.16
CA GLN A 21 -10.35 6.61 2.89
C GLN A 21 -9.09 6.93 2.08
N THR A 22 -8.05 7.41 2.75
CA THR A 22 -6.85 7.90 2.09
C THR A 22 -6.09 6.75 1.40
N THR A 23 -5.89 6.88 0.10
CA THR A 23 -5.01 6.02 -0.71
C THR A 23 -3.61 6.62 -0.84
N THR A 24 -3.25 7.52 0.07
CA THR A 24 -2.02 8.31 0.05
C THR A 24 -1.14 7.98 1.24
N GLY A 25 0.16 8.16 1.10
CA GLY A 25 1.11 8.21 2.19
C GLY A 25 1.43 9.66 2.56
N ARG A 26 2.20 9.85 3.61
CA ARG A 26 2.64 11.16 4.10
C ARG A 26 4.16 11.19 4.19
N LEU A 27 4.77 12.28 3.73
CA LEU A 27 6.19 12.56 3.94
C LEU A 27 6.32 13.71 4.93
N VAL A 28 7.02 13.44 6.02
CA VAL A 28 7.33 14.42 7.06
C VAL A 28 8.84 14.48 7.27
N GLY A 29 9.33 15.56 7.82
CA GLY A 29 10.74 15.64 8.14
C GLY A 29 11.15 16.95 8.77
N VAL A 30 12.42 17.04 9.15
CA VAL A 30 13.03 18.25 9.68
C VAL A 30 14.32 18.52 8.94
N VAL A 31 14.40 19.67 8.29
CA VAL A 31 15.61 20.12 7.60
C VAL A 31 16.57 20.69 8.63
N SER A 32 17.81 20.19 8.66
CA SER A 32 18.86 20.64 9.54
C SER A 32 20.13 21.04 8.78
N GLY A 33 20.93 21.90 9.38
CA GLY A 33 22.28 22.24 8.96
C GLY A 33 23.27 22.02 10.10
N PRO A 34 24.54 22.39 9.92
CA PRO A 34 25.57 22.24 10.96
C PRO A 34 25.24 22.96 12.28
N ASP A 35 24.54 24.10 12.20
CA ASP A 35 24.24 24.96 13.34
C ASP A 35 22.83 24.73 13.93
N GLY A 36 22.08 23.74 13.43
CA GLY A 36 20.74 23.44 13.91
C GLY A 36 19.70 23.33 12.79
N VAL A 37 18.42 23.52 13.15
CA VAL A 37 17.31 23.42 12.19
C VAL A 37 17.29 24.59 11.20
N LEU A 38 16.88 24.33 9.97
CA LEU A 38 16.83 25.32 8.90
C LEU A 38 15.40 25.72 8.57
N PRO A 39 14.95 26.91 8.99
CA PRO A 39 13.69 27.45 8.56
C PRO A 39 13.76 27.98 7.12
N ASN A 40 12.60 28.08 6.47
CA ASN A 40 12.44 28.60 5.11
C ASN A 40 13.26 27.87 4.03
N ALA A 41 13.61 26.61 4.24
CA ALA A 41 14.16 25.77 3.19
C ALA A 41 13.04 25.35 2.24
N SER A 42 13.28 25.43 0.94
CA SER A 42 12.34 24.98 -0.08
C SER A 42 12.51 23.47 -0.28
N VAL A 43 11.45 22.71 -0.02
CA VAL A 43 11.40 21.26 -0.20
C VAL A 43 10.49 20.95 -1.37
N THR A 44 11.01 20.33 -2.41
CA THR A 44 10.27 19.92 -3.61
C THR A 44 10.28 18.41 -3.73
N VAL A 45 9.10 17.80 -3.87
CA VAL A 45 8.95 16.39 -4.17
C VAL A 45 8.48 16.22 -5.60
N LYS A 46 9.13 15.34 -6.35
CA LYS A 46 8.80 15.03 -7.73
C LYS A 46 8.50 13.54 -7.85
N ASP A 47 7.33 13.21 -8.34
CA ASP A 47 6.95 11.83 -8.67
C ASP A 47 7.75 11.36 -9.90
N ASN A 48 8.53 10.29 -9.73
CA ASN A 48 9.40 9.77 -10.78
C ASN A 48 8.62 9.17 -11.96
N LYS A 49 7.38 8.70 -11.73
CA LYS A 49 6.54 8.10 -12.77
C LYS A 49 5.73 9.13 -13.55
N THR A 50 5.11 10.08 -12.84
CA THR A 50 4.20 11.06 -13.47
C THR A 50 4.90 12.38 -13.79
N GLY A 51 6.03 12.66 -13.13
CA GLY A 51 6.75 13.94 -13.21
C GLY A 51 6.05 15.07 -12.47
N LYS A 52 4.98 14.81 -11.72
CA LYS A 52 4.25 15.81 -10.92
C LYS A 52 5.14 16.30 -9.78
N GLU A 53 5.21 17.60 -9.61
CA GLU A 53 5.98 18.25 -8.55
C GLU A 53 5.07 18.95 -7.56
N GLN A 54 5.46 18.92 -6.28
CA GLN A 54 4.86 19.67 -5.19
C GLN A 54 5.97 20.29 -4.37
N THR A 55 5.76 21.53 -3.92
CA THR A 55 6.76 22.26 -3.14
C THR A 55 6.14 22.82 -1.86
N VAL A 56 6.83 22.64 -0.74
CA VAL A 56 6.51 23.26 0.55
C VAL A 56 7.76 23.95 1.10
N VAL A 57 7.57 24.86 2.03
CA VAL A 57 8.66 25.57 2.73
C VAL A 57 8.70 25.07 4.16
N SER A 58 9.92 24.81 4.69
CA SER A 58 10.08 24.37 6.06
C SER A 58 9.67 25.47 7.06
N GLU A 59 9.04 25.06 8.15
CA GLU A 59 8.56 25.92 9.23
C GLU A 59 9.73 26.47 10.09
N LYS A 60 9.41 27.22 11.15
CA LYS A 60 10.41 27.85 12.03
C LYS A 60 11.31 26.83 12.76
N ASP A 61 10.81 25.66 13.00
CA ASP A 61 11.50 24.52 13.61
C ASP A 61 12.17 23.59 12.58
N GLY A 62 12.22 24.02 11.30
CA GLY A 62 12.75 23.24 10.19
C GLY A 62 11.82 22.13 9.70
N ALA A 63 10.65 21.95 10.32
CA ALA A 63 9.71 20.89 9.94
C ALA A 63 9.08 21.16 8.58
N PHE A 64 8.81 20.09 7.84
CA PHE A 64 8.03 20.11 6.61
C PHE A 64 7.11 18.90 6.53
N THR A 65 5.97 19.07 5.87
CA THR A 65 4.98 18.01 5.72
C THR A 65 4.33 18.06 4.36
N PHE A 66 4.30 16.89 3.68
CA PHE A 66 3.46 16.61 2.54
C PHE A 66 2.37 15.64 2.99
N PRO A 67 1.14 16.10 3.25
CA PRO A 67 0.12 15.29 3.92
C PRO A 67 -0.50 14.22 3.02
N GLN A 68 -0.42 14.40 1.70
CA GLN A 68 -1.07 13.53 0.73
C GLN A 68 -0.16 13.35 -0.49
N LEU A 69 0.67 12.31 -0.44
CA LEU A 69 1.43 11.84 -1.58
C LEU A 69 0.88 10.51 -2.04
N GLU A 70 0.67 10.38 -3.33
CA GLU A 70 0.28 9.10 -3.92
C GLU A 70 1.42 8.09 -3.75
N PHE A 71 1.10 6.80 -3.71
CA PHE A 71 2.14 5.78 -3.58
C PHE A 71 3.08 5.77 -4.80
N GLY A 72 4.35 5.55 -4.57
CA GLY A 72 5.36 5.55 -5.64
C GLY A 72 6.75 5.95 -5.17
N ALA A 73 7.67 6.05 -6.12
CA ALA A 73 9.02 6.53 -5.89
C ALA A 73 9.13 8.02 -6.24
N TYR A 74 9.73 8.78 -5.35
CA TYR A 74 9.87 10.23 -5.46
C TYR A 74 11.32 10.66 -5.40
N THR A 75 11.62 11.74 -6.09
CA THR A 75 12.86 12.50 -5.89
C THR A 75 12.54 13.71 -5.02
N VAL A 76 13.21 13.82 -3.89
CA VAL A 76 13.07 14.95 -2.95
C VAL A 76 14.26 15.86 -3.09
N THR A 77 14.01 17.10 -3.46
CA THR A 77 15.04 18.14 -3.62
C THR A 77 14.83 19.23 -2.56
N ILE A 78 15.87 19.55 -1.81
CA ILE A 78 15.83 20.56 -0.75
C ILE A 78 16.88 21.62 -1.02
N THR A 79 16.45 22.86 -1.03
CA THR A 79 17.31 24.02 -1.26
C THR A 79 17.15 25.06 -0.15
N ALA A 80 18.26 25.60 0.33
CA ALA A 80 18.28 26.71 1.28
C ALA A 80 19.42 27.68 0.92
N PRO A 81 19.24 28.99 1.11
CA PRO A 81 20.28 29.96 0.83
C PRO A 81 21.54 29.72 1.66
N GLY A 82 22.71 29.63 1.01
CA GLY A 82 24.00 29.37 1.67
C GLY A 82 24.32 27.91 1.93
N PHE A 83 23.47 27.01 1.45
CA PHE A 83 23.65 25.55 1.58
C PHE A 83 23.67 24.88 0.21
N LYS A 84 24.34 23.74 0.13
CA LYS A 84 24.32 22.87 -1.04
C LYS A 84 22.93 22.25 -1.22
N THR A 85 22.52 22.07 -2.47
CA THR A 85 21.27 21.38 -2.77
C THR A 85 21.35 19.92 -2.31
N PHE A 86 20.39 19.50 -1.51
CA PHE A 86 20.23 18.10 -1.12
C PHE A 86 19.24 17.41 -2.06
N VAL A 87 19.60 16.26 -2.59
CA VAL A 87 18.73 15.45 -3.46
C VAL A 87 18.67 14.02 -2.93
N ALA A 88 17.49 13.58 -2.54
CA ALA A 88 17.23 12.20 -2.20
C ALA A 88 16.44 11.54 -3.33
N ASN A 89 17.06 10.56 -3.98
CA ASN A 89 16.43 9.78 -5.04
C ASN A 89 15.75 8.53 -4.46
N GLU A 90 14.72 8.04 -5.18
CA GLU A 90 14.02 6.78 -4.87
C GLU A 90 13.41 6.73 -3.45
N VAL A 91 12.92 7.88 -2.98
CA VAL A 91 12.14 7.93 -1.73
C VAL A 91 10.81 7.24 -1.98
N LYS A 92 10.64 6.06 -1.42
CA LYS A 92 9.46 5.23 -1.62
C LYS A 92 8.35 5.64 -0.66
N ILE A 93 7.19 6.01 -1.19
CA ILE A 93 5.99 6.35 -0.43
C ILE A 93 4.96 5.22 -0.61
N ASP A 94 4.56 4.56 0.46
CA ASP A 94 3.52 3.53 0.48
C ASP A 94 2.22 4.10 1.05
N VAL A 95 1.11 3.48 0.74
CA VAL A 95 -0.22 3.91 1.20
C VAL A 95 -0.37 3.74 2.71
N GLY A 96 -0.86 4.80 3.37
CA GLY A 96 -1.15 4.79 4.80
C GLY A 96 0.09 4.68 5.68
N ARG A 97 1.26 5.07 5.18
CA ARG A 97 2.50 5.16 5.97
C ARG A 97 3.03 6.58 6.01
N ASP A 98 3.60 6.92 7.15
CA ASP A 98 4.37 8.14 7.34
C ASP A 98 5.85 7.84 7.10
N TYR A 99 6.45 8.60 6.21
CA TYR A 99 7.88 8.57 5.95
C TYR A 99 8.54 9.77 6.59
N ASN A 100 9.59 9.52 7.37
CA ASN A 100 10.37 10.58 8.00
C ASN A 100 11.70 10.74 7.26
N LEU A 101 11.93 11.93 6.70
CA LEU A 101 13.18 12.30 6.06
C LEU A 101 13.83 13.44 6.84
N THR A 102 14.99 13.19 7.45
CA THR A 102 15.75 14.16 8.24
C THR A 102 17.06 14.53 7.54
N PRO A 103 17.00 15.38 6.50
CA PRO A 103 18.19 15.78 5.76
C PRO A 103 19.05 16.75 6.55
N THR A 104 20.37 16.57 6.46
CA THR A 104 21.35 17.54 6.96
C THR A 104 22.03 18.20 5.77
N LEU A 105 21.82 19.52 5.60
CA LEU A 105 22.40 20.28 4.52
C LEU A 105 23.82 20.73 4.88
N ALA A 106 24.74 20.57 3.94
CA ALA A 106 26.10 21.08 4.08
C ALA A 106 26.17 22.54 3.58
N VAL A 107 26.99 23.35 4.23
CA VAL A 107 27.26 24.74 3.78
C VAL A 107 27.97 24.72 2.43
N GLY A 108 27.53 25.56 1.51
CA GLY A 108 28.12 25.66 0.17
C GLY A 108 27.24 26.39 -0.83
N ASP A 109 27.66 26.45 -2.07
CA ASP A 109 26.87 27.06 -3.15
C ASP A 109 25.69 26.15 -3.51
N ILE A 110 24.52 26.75 -3.75
CA ILE A 110 23.30 26.08 -4.23
C ILE A 110 23.53 25.27 -5.52
N LYS A 111 24.51 25.65 -6.33
CA LYS A 111 24.88 24.93 -7.55
C LYS A 111 25.55 23.57 -7.30
N GLU A 112 26.07 23.36 -6.10
CA GLU A 112 26.61 22.06 -5.69
C GLU A 112 25.50 21.18 -5.11
N SER A 113 25.43 19.93 -5.51
CA SER A 113 24.41 18.99 -5.04
C SER A 113 25.04 17.82 -4.29
N VAL A 114 24.39 17.42 -3.21
CA VAL A 114 24.68 16.18 -2.50
C VAL A 114 23.53 15.22 -2.80
N THR A 115 23.82 14.18 -3.57
CA THR A 115 22.81 13.16 -3.91
C THR A 115 22.92 11.99 -2.94
N VAL A 116 21.80 11.63 -2.33
CA VAL A 116 21.66 10.46 -1.48
C VAL A 116 20.60 9.54 -2.12
N THR A 117 20.93 8.30 -2.29
CA THR A 117 19.91 7.30 -2.61
C THR A 117 19.28 6.86 -1.30
N ALA A 118 17.98 7.06 -1.15
CA ALA A 118 17.27 6.55 0.02
C ALA A 118 17.35 5.02 -0.04
N GLY A 119 18.03 4.42 0.95
CA GLY A 119 18.06 2.96 1.10
C GLY A 119 16.65 2.44 1.42
N GLU A 120 16.42 1.15 1.20
CA GLU A 120 15.11 0.50 1.42
C GLU A 120 14.62 0.56 2.88
N ASP A 121 15.49 0.86 3.83
CA ASP A 121 15.20 0.95 5.26
C ASP A 121 15.05 2.41 5.74
N VAL A 122 13.99 3.07 5.34
CA VAL A 122 13.52 4.23 6.11
C VAL A 122 12.85 3.70 7.36
N VAL A 123 13.57 3.72 8.47
CA VAL A 123 13.01 3.34 9.78
C VAL A 123 11.90 4.33 10.13
N THR A 124 10.66 3.88 10.02
CA THR A 124 9.49 4.64 10.47
C THR A 124 9.44 4.59 11.99
N SER A 125 10.11 5.53 12.65
CA SER A 125 10.11 5.65 14.13
C SER A 125 8.91 6.46 14.67
N THR A 126 8.07 6.98 13.77
CA THR A 126 6.97 7.90 14.13
C THR A 126 5.65 7.21 14.39
N THR A 127 5.49 5.95 13.97
CA THR A 127 4.24 5.20 14.17
C THR A 127 4.50 3.87 14.87
N ALA A 128 3.59 3.49 15.77
CA ALA A 128 3.61 2.19 16.43
C ALA A 128 2.97 1.08 15.59
N GLN A 129 2.56 1.37 14.35
CA GLN A 129 1.91 0.41 13.47
C GLN A 129 2.88 -0.70 13.03
N VAL A 130 2.41 -1.94 13.09
CA VAL A 130 3.09 -3.07 12.48
C VAL A 130 2.50 -3.27 11.09
N THR A 131 3.16 -2.69 10.10
CA THR A 131 2.70 -2.69 8.70
C THR A 131 3.76 -3.35 7.83
N ASN A 132 3.31 -4.17 6.90
CA ASN A 132 4.15 -4.74 5.85
C ASN A 132 3.55 -4.44 4.48
N THR A 133 4.40 -4.04 3.55
CA THR A 133 4.01 -3.74 2.18
C THR A 133 4.65 -4.75 1.24
N VAL A 134 3.83 -5.36 0.40
CA VAL A 134 4.27 -6.25 -0.67
C VAL A 134 4.36 -5.42 -1.95
N SER A 135 5.54 -5.38 -2.55
CA SER A 135 5.76 -4.60 -3.76
C SER A 135 5.02 -5.20 -4.97
N PRO A 136 4.72 -4.39 -6.00
CA PRO A 136 4.08 -4.87 -7.23
C PRO A 136 4.86 -6.02 -7.88
N GLN A 137 6.18 -5.94 -7.86
CA GLN A 137 7.04 -6.98 -8.42
C GLN A 137 6.90 -8.30 -7.65
N GLN A 138 6.91 -8.25 -6.33
CA GLN A 138 6.67 -9.44 -5.49
C GLN A 138 5.29 -10.05 -5.72
N ILE A 139 4.25 -9.21 -5.92
CA ILE A 139 2.89 -9.69 -6.18
C ILE A 139 2.86 -10.52 -7.49
N VAL A 140 3.55 -10.06 -8.53
CA VAL A 140 3.59 -10.74 -9.84
C VAL A 140 4.47 -11.98 -9.83
N GLU A 141 5.63 -11.92 -9.15
CA GLU A 141 6.64 -12.98 -9.15
C GLU A 141 6.32 -14.14 -8.20
N LEU A 142 5.54 -13.89 -7.14
CA LEU A 142 5.18 -14.94 -6.19
C LEU A 142 4.19 -15.94 -6.81
N PRO A 143 4.43 -17.25 -6.65
CA PRO A 143 3.61 -18.29 -7.25
C PRO A 143 2.28 -18.46 -6.51
N LEU A 144 1.30 -17.63 -6.82
CA LEU A 144 -0.05 -17.72 -6.26
C LEU A 144 -0.88 -18.75 -7.03
N ILE A 145 -1.46 -19.71 -6.30
CA ILE A 145 -2.26 -20.79 -6.89
C ILE A 145 -3.54 -20.24 -7.53
N THR A 146 -4.21 -19.32 -6.87
CA THR A 146 -5.49 -18.75 -7.31
C THR A 146 -5.33 -17.40 -8.01
N ARG A 147 -4.11 -16.84 -8.05
CA ARG A 147 -3.82 -15.48 -8.52
C ARG A 147 -4.56 -14.37 -7.80
N ASN A 148 -4.97 -14.64 -6.59
CA ASN A 148 -5.58 -13.66 -5.71
C ASN A 148 -4.49 -13.09 -4.78
N PRO A 149 -4.12 -11.81 -4.90
CA PRO A 149 -3.08 -11.20 -4.07
C PRO A 149 -3.43 -11.20 -2.57
N ILE A 150 -4.71 -11.31 -2.20
CA ILE A 150 -5.14 -11.45 -0.81
C ILE A 150 -4.52 -12.71 -0.16
N GLU A 151 -4.19 -13.75 -0.91
CA GLU A 151 -3.50 -14.92 -0.37
C GLU A 151 -2.10 -14.61 0.20
N LEU A 152 -1.49 -13.50 -0.19
CA LEU A 152 -0.20 -13.04 0.36
C LEU A 152 -0.28 -12.66 1.86
N ILE A 153 -1.48 -12.49 2.39
CA ILE A 153 -1.70 -12.32 3.84
C ILE A 153 -1.06 -13.48 4.62
N LYS A 154 -1.10 -14.70 4.07
CA LYS A 154 -0.55 -15.90 4.72
C LYS A 154 0.97 -15.86 4.95
N LEU A 155 1.66 -15.02 4.21
CA LEU A 155 3.12 -14.85 4.31
C LEU A 155 3.52 -13.82 5.37
N GLN A 156 2.54 -13.16 5.99
CA GLN A 156 2.79 -12.11 6.95
C GLN A 156 2.95 -12.63 8.37
N SER A 157 3.75 -11.95 9.18
CA SER A 157 3.88 -12.26 10.59
C SER A 157 2.54 -12.08 11.33
N GLY A 158 2.26 -12.95 12.31
CA GLY A 158 1.02 -12.91 13.07
C GLY A 158 -0.19 -13.51 12.35
N THR A 159 -0.02 -14.09 11.17
CA THR A 159 -1.11 -14.74 10.43
C THR A 159 -1.08 -16.25 10.58
N THR A 160 -2.24 -16.86 10.67
CA THR A 160 -2.41 -18.32 10.69
C THR A 160 -3.52 -18.71 9.73
N SER A 161 -3.24 -19.63 8.82
CA SER A 161 -4.20 -20.11 7.84
C SER A 161 -4.27 -21.64 7.88
N ASN A 162 -5.47 -22.19 8.02
CA ASN A 162 -5.73 -23.64 7.94
C ASN A 162 -6.32 -24.05 6.57
N SER A 163 -6.80 -23.09 5.80
CA SER A 163 -7.30 -23.26 4.45
C SER A 163 -7.12 -21.97 3.66
N PHE A 164 -7.40 -22.01 2.36
CA PHE A 164 -7.35 -20.82 1.51
C PHE A 164 -8.34 -19.71 1.93
N GLN A 165 -9.34 -20.05 2.74
CA GLN A 165 -10.45 -19.16 3.10
C GLN A 165 -10.55 -18.82 4.60
N ASN A 166 -9.67 -19.34 5.43
CA ASN A 166 -9.69 -19.15 6.88
C ASN A 166 -8.36 -18.63 7.40
N THR A 167 -7.98 -17.45 6.98
CA THR A 167 -6.80 -16.77 7.50
C THR A 167 -7.20 -15.87 8.68
N THR A 168 -6.59 -16.10 9.83
CA THR A 168 -6.73 -15.28 11.03
C THR A 168 -5.47 -14.46 11.25
N ILE A 169 -5.64 -13.23 11.70
CA ILE A 169 -4.54 -12.31 12.00
C ILE A 169 -4.53 -12.05 13.50
N ASN A 170 -3.39 -12.28 14.15
CA ASN A 170 -3.21 -12.14 15.61
C ASN A 170 -4.28 -12.85 16.45
N GLY A 171 -4.73 -14.04 15.99
CA GLY A 171 -5.75 -14.83 16.69
C GLY A 171 -7.17 -14.28 16.62
N MET A 172 -7.40 -13.16 15.92
CA MET A 172 -8.72 -12.60 15.73
C MET A 172 -9.53 -13.38 14.72
N ARG A 173 -10.86 -13.33 14.84
CA ARG A 173 -11.75 -13.94 13.84
C ARG A 173 -11.55 -13.27 12.49
N THR A 174 -11.68 -14.01 11.41
CA THR A 174 -11.57 -13.53 10.02
C THR A 174 -12.47 -12.33 9.72
N THR A 175 -13.63 -12.25 10.37
CA THR A 175 -14.59 -11.14 10.24
C THR A 175 -14.08 -9.80 10.79
N PHE A 176 -12.99 -9.81 11.58
CA PHE A 176 -12.37 -8.59 12.12
C PHE A 176 -11.25 -8.02 11.24
N THR A 177 -11.01 -8.62 10.08
CA THR A 177 -10.11 -8.06 9.07
C THR A 177 -10.91 -7.15 8.14
N ASN A 178 -10.40 -5.95 7.89
CA ASN A 178 -10.96 -5.03 6.91
C ASN A 178 -10.15 -5.09 5.63
N ILE A 179 -10.79 -5.34 4.49
CA ILE A 179 -10.14 -5.38 3.19
C ILE A 179 -10.69 -4.27 2.31
N THR A 180 -9.80 -3.38 1.90
CA THR A 180 -10.16 -2.24 1.06
C THR A 180 -9.39 -2.26 -0.25
N ARG A 181 -10.02 -1.77 -1.31
CA ARG A 181 -9.39 -1.48 -2.59
C ARG A 181 -9.66 -0.03 -2.95
N ASP A 182 -8.60 0.72 -3.19
CA ASP A 182 -8.68 2.18 -3.44
C ASP A 182 -9.52 2.93 -2.40
N GLY A 183 -9.41 2.50 -1.12
CA GLY A 183 -10.16 3.06 -0.01
C GLY A 183 -11.59 2.53 0.15
N ILE A 184 -12.11 1.73 -0.78
CA ILE A 184 -13.46 1.18 -0.71
C ILE A 184 -13.40 -0.23 -0.13
N ASN A 185 -14.25 -0.53 0.87
CA ASN A 185 -14.36 -1.88 1.42
C ASN A 185 -14.92 -2.83 0.35
N ILE A 186 -14.19 -3.91 0.06
CA ILE A 186 -14.54 -4.92 -0.95
C ILE A 186 -15.00 -6.25 -0.35
N GLN A 187 -15.10 -6.34 0.97
CA GLN A 187 -15.61 -7.56 1.60
C GLN A 187 -17.10 -7.73 1.37
N ASP A 188 -17.53 -8.99 1.24
CA ASP A 188 -18.95 -9.29 1.23
C ASP A 188 -19.59 -8.93 2.58
N ALA A 189 -20.60 -8.06 2.55
CA ALA A 189 -21.29 -7.61 3.75
C ALA A 189 -22.22 -8.69 4.34
N PHE A 190 -22.57 -9.71 3.58
CA PHE A 190 -23.51 -10.76 3.96
C PHE A 190 -22.80 -12.03 4.44
N ILE A 191 -21.79 -12.51 3.73
CA ILE A 191 -21.04 -13.73 4.05
C ILE A 191 -19.67 -13.37 4.60
N ARG A 192 -19.58 -12.99 5.86
CA ARG A 192 -18.30 -12.67 6.52
C ARG A 192 -17.62 -13.85 7.23
N THR A 193 -18.17 -15.04 7.12
CA THR A 193 -17.73 -16.18 7.94
C THR A 193 -16.36 -16.76 7.55
N ASN A 194 -15.91 -16.53 6.29
CA ASN A 194 -14.62 -17.03 5.79
C ASN A 194 -13.84 -15.91 5.08
N ALA A 195 -13.79 -14.76 5.67
CA ALA A 195 -13.81 -13.49 4.97
C ALA A 195 -12.47 -12.90 4.55
N THR A 196 -11.33 -13.50 4.86
CA THR A 196 -10.07 -12.88 4.42
C THR A 196 -9.91 -12.90 2.91
N ASP A 197 -10.41 -13.88 2.24
CA ASP A 197 -10.27 -14.04 0.80
C ASP A 197 -11.60 -14.01 0.04
N PHE A 198 -12.71 -13.75 0.75
CA PHE A 198 -14.00 -13.54 0.12
C PHE A 198 -14.29 -12.07 -0.15
N ALA A 199 -13.79 -11.59 -1.26
CA ALA A 199 -14.18 -10.32 -1.83
C ALA A 199 -15.12 -10.55 -3.01
N SER A 200 -16.23 -9.81 -3.08
CA SER A 200 -17.20 -9.91 -4.17
C SER A 200 -16.59 -9.58 -5.54
N GLY A 201 -15.59 -8.72 -5.57
CA GLY A 201 -14.74 -8.46 -6.74
C GLY A 201 -13.32 -8.95 -6.43
N ARG A 202 -12.99 -10.17 -6.82
CA ARG A 202 -11.64 -10.71 -6.58
C ARG A 202 -10.61 -9.86 -7.31
N PRO A 203 -9.65 -9.24 -6.59
CA PRO A 203 -8.56 -8.54 -7.25
C PRO A 203 -7.69 -9.55 -8.00
N LEU A 204 -7.19 -9.16 -9.15
CA LEU A 204 -6.20 -9.92 -9.90
C LEU A 204 -4.80 -9.41 -9.54
N VAL A 205 -3.80 -10.26 -9.73
CA VAL A 205 -2.39 -9.90 -9.53
C VAL A 205 -2.01 -8.70 -10.40
N ASP A 206 -2.49 -8.69 -11.64
CA ASP A 206 -2.12 -7.68 -12.64
C ASP A 206 -2.84 -6.34 -12.46
N ASP A 207 -3.92 -6.30 -11.68
CA ASP A 207 -4.65 -5.07 -11.37
C ASP A 207 -4.38 -4.55 -9.93
N THR A 208 -3.34 -5.09 -9.28
CA THR A 208 -2.91 -4.69 -7.96
C THR A 208 -1.54 -4.01 -8.03
N GLY A 209 -1.51 -2.70 -7.79
CA GLY A 209 -0.29 -1.90 -7.81
C GLY A 209 0.47 -1.91 -6.49
N GLU A 210 -0.24 -2.06 -5.37
CA GLU A 210 0.35 -2.16 -4.03
C GLU A 210 -0.57 -2.97 -3.11
N PHE A 211 0.04 -3.73 -2.22
CA PHE A 211 -0.64 -4.52 -1.22
C PHE A 211 0.00 -4.27 0.14
N THR A 212 -0.73 -3.62 1.01
CA THR A 212 -0.27 -3.26 2.36
C THR A 212 -1.12 -3.96 3.41
N ILE A 213 -0.46 -4.56 4.40
CA ILE A 213 -1.12 -5.16 5.56
C ILE A 213 -0.63 -4.48 6.83
N SER A 214 -1.57 -3.99 7.63
CA SER A 214 -1.33 -3.58 9.00
C SER A 214 -1.96 -4.60 9.95
N THR A 215 -1.14 -5.23 10.77
CA THR A 215 -1.58 -6.32 11.67
C THR A 215 -1.86 -5.86 13.08
N SER A 216 -1.36 -4.70 13.51
CA SER A 216 -1.60 -4.14 14.83
C SER A 216 -1.37 -2.64 14.88
N ASN A 217 -1.92 -2.01 15.94
CA ASN A 217 -1.79 -0.58 16.22
C ASN A 217 -2.24 0.31 15.06
N GLN A 218 -3.39 -0.01 14.45
CA GLN A 218 -3.95 0.81 13.39
C GLN A 218 -4.40 2.16 13.92
N GLU A 219 -4.32 3.17 13.07
CA GLU A 219 -4.87 4.50 13.35
C GLU A 219 -6.39 4.51 13.18
N ALA A 220 -7.06 5.44 13.85
CA ALA A 220 -8.53 5.50 13.87
C ALA A 220 -9.16 5.81 12.50
N ASP A 221 -8.41 6.40 11.59
CA ASP A 221 -8.82 6.72 10.21
C ASP A 221 -8.87 5.50 9.28
N GLN A 222 -8.32 4.37 9.71
CA GLN A 222 -8.19 3.17 8.87
C GLN A 222 -9.45 2.29 8.85
N GLY A 223 -10.49 2.68 9.53
CA GLY A 223 -11.75 1.97 9.56
C GLY A 223 -11.87 0.96 10.70
N TYR A 224 -12.76 -0.01 10.55
CA TYR A 224 -13.03 -1.01 11.57
C TYR A 224 -12.09 -2.22 11.47
N GLY A 225 -12.03 -2.99 12.55
CA GLY A 225 -11.31 -4.27 12.60
C GLY A 225 -9.97 -4.19 13.26
N GLY A 226 -9.38 -5.34 13.50
CA GLY A 226 -8.08 -5.46 14.17
C GLY A 226 -6.91 -5.65 13.19
N ALA A 227 -7.20 -5.86 11.92
CA ALA A 227 -6.21 -5.89 10.85
C ALA A 227 -6.75 -5.21 9.60
N GLN A 228 -5.89 -4.49 8.90
CA GLN A 228 -6.23 -3.75 7.69
C GLN A 228 -5.44 -4.31 6.52
N VAL A 229 -6.14 -4.65 5.46
CA VAL A 229 -5.57 -5.07 4.19
C VAL A 229 -5.96 -4.04 3.14
N ARG A 230 -4.98 -3.40 2.54
CA ARG A 230 -5.19 -2.37 1.54
C ARG A 230 -4.61 -2.81 0.21
N LEU A 231 -5.43 -2.77 -0.81
CA LEU A 231 -5.04 -2.95 -2.19
C LEU A 231 -5.20 -1.63 -2.91
N VAL A 232 -4.24 -1.29 -3.74
CA VAL A 232 -4.30 -0.09 -4.56
C VAL A 232 -4.11 -0.50 -6.02
N THR A 233 -4.95 0.04 -6.90
CA THR A 233 -4.82 -0.21 -8.34
C THR A 233 -3.61 0.51 -8.92
N PRO A 234 -2.93 -0.06 -9.95
CA PRO A 234 -1.84 0.61 -10.63
C PRO A 234 -2.30 1.93 -11.24
N ARG A 235 -1.47 2.96 -11.08
CA ARG A 235 -1.73 4.26 -11.71
C ARG A 235 -1.16 4.33 -13.11
N GLY A 236 -1.74 5.19 -13.94
CA GLY A 236 -1.15 5.60 -15.19
C GLY A 236 0.19 6.31 -15.00
N THR A 237 0.99 6.33 -16.03
CA THR A 237 2.25 7.08 -16.12
C THR A 237 2.17 8.06 -17.30
N LYS A 238 3.21 8.88 -17.48
CA LYS A 238 3.33 9.77 -18.63
C LYS A 238 3.48 9.02 -19.97
N ASP A 239 3.94 7.77 -19.91
CA ASP A 239 4.18 6.94 -21.10
C ASP A 239 3.09 5.89 -21.24
N PHE A 240 2.68 5.59 -22.48
CA PHE A 240 1.76 4.50 -22.75
C PHE A 240 2.44 3.16 -22.51
N HIS A 241 1.82 2.33 -21.69
CA HIS A 241 2.30 0.98 -21.39
C HIS A 241 1.12 0.05 -21.18
N GLY A 242 1.36 -1.24 -21.33
CA GLY A 242 0.35 -2.28 -21.13
C GLY A 242 1.02 -3.64 -21.07
N ALA A 243 0.26 -4.64 -20.64
CA ALA A 243 0.67 -6.03 -20.63
C ALA A 243 -0.41 -6.89 -21.28
N LEU A 244 0.03 -7.93 -21.99
CA LEU A 244 -0.83 -9.00 -22.44
C LEU A 244 -0.33 -10.28 -21.81
N PHE A 245 -1.20 -11.00 -21.12
CA PHE A 245 -0.81 -12.21 -20.40
C PHE A 245 -1.82 -13.33 -20.62
N GLU A 246 -1.34 -14.57 -20.60
CA GLU A 246 -2.11 -15.79 -20.57
C GLU A 246 -1.52 -16.74 -19.53
N TYR A 247 -2.38 -17.28 -18.70
CA TYR A 247 -1.96 -18.22 -17.66
C TYR A 247 -2.65 -19.56 -17.85
N ASN A 248 -1.87 -20.56 -18.20
CA ASN A 248 -2.36 -21.92 -18.35
C ASN A 248 -1.90 -22.79 -17.18
N ARG A 249 -2.81 -23.52 -16.58
CA ARG A 249 -2.54 -24.50 -15.53
C ARG A 249 -3.10 -25.85 -15.90
N ASN A 250 -2.21 -26.84 -16.01
CA ASN A 250 -2.57 -28.18 -16.36
C ASN A 250 -2.15 -29.14 -15.25
N SER A 251 -3.07 -30.01 -14.81
CA SER A 251 -2.80 -31.05 -13.79
C SER A 251 -1.73 -32.05 -14.20
N ALA A 252 -1.48 -32.23 -15.51
CA ALA A 252 -0.43 -33.10 -15.99
C ALA A 252 0.98 -32.65 -15.54
N PHE A 253 1.19 -31.33 -15.41
CA PHE A 253 2.48 -30.74 -14.98
C PHE A 253 2.54 -30.46 -13.47
N ALA A 254 1.46 -30.70 -12.73
CA ALA A 254 1.41 -30.46 -11.30
C ALA A 254 1.76 -31.69 -10.49
N ALA A 255 2.46 -31.53 -9.36
CA ALA A 255 2.60 -32.59 -8.38
C ALA A 255 1.25 -32.94 -7.74
N ASN A 256 1.06 -34.22 -7.39
CA ASN A 256 -0.09 -34.62 -6.62
C ASN A 256 0.11 -34.33 -5.12
N ASN A 257 -0.98 -34.20 -4.38
CA ASN A 257 -0.94 -34.01 -2.94
C ASN A 257 -0.35 -35.25 -2.25
N PHE A 258 0.48 -35.05 -1.22
CA PHE A 258 1.10 -36.11 -0.44
C PHE A 258 0.07 -37.12 0.11
N PHE A 259 -1.03 -36.64 0.67
CA PHE A 259 -2.07 -37.51 1.22
C PHE A 259 -2.81 -38.32 0.16
N ASN A 260 -3.00 -37.78 -1.04
CA ASN A 260 -3.56 -38.53 -2.17
C ASN A 260 -2.60 -39.65 -2.62
N ASN A 261 -1.29 -39.33 -2.69
CA ASN A 261 -0.29 -40.33 -3.07
C ASN A 261 -0.09 -41.42 -2.02
N ARG A 262 -0.40 -41.15 -0.74
CA ARG A 262 -0.32 -42.11 0.35
C ARG A 262 -1.48 -43.10 0.34
N SER A 263 -2.60 -42.76 -0.27
CA SER A 263 -3.76 -43.62 -0.35
C SER A 263 -3.51 -44.78 -1.31
N SER A 264 -3.85 -46.01 -0.87
CA SER A 264 -3.86 -47.17 -1.73
C SER A 264 -5.14 -47.28 -2.59
N ASP A 265 -6.11 -46.38 -2.33
CA ASP A 265 -7.35 -46.31 -3.09
C ASP A 265 -7.14 -45.52 -4.39
N PRO A 266 -7.33 -46.14 -5.58
CA PRO A 266 -7.14 -45.47 -6.85
C PRO A 266 -8.05 -44.25 -7.06
N SER A 267 -9.21 -44.22 -6.44
CA SER A 267 -10.14 -43.08 -6.54
C SER A 267 -9.67 -41.84 -5.81
N VAL A 268 -8.90 -42.03 -4.74
CA VAL A 268 -8.33 -40.94 -3.92
C VAL A 268 -6.95 -40.50 -4.43
N SER A 269 -6.17 -41.43 -5.03
CA SER A 269 -4.82 -41.13 -5.51
C SER A 269 -4.82 -40.34 -6.82
N GLN A 270 -5.96 -40.12 -7.45
CA GLN A 270 -6.04 -39.33 -8.68
C GLN A 270 -5.81 -37.85 -8.41
N LYS A 271 -5.03 -37.23 -9.27
CA LYS A 271 -4.86 -35.75 -9.25
C LYS A 271 -6.20 -35.10 -9.58
N PRO A 272 -6.69 -34.19 -8.75
CA PRO A 272 -7.90 -33.46 -9.09
C PRO A 272 -7.69 -32.66 -10.38
N PRO A 273 -8.64 -32.72 -11.35
CA PRO A 273 -8.52 -31.91 -12.55
C PRO A 273 -8.60 -30.43 -12.20
N PHE A 274 -7.65 -29.64 -12.68
CA PHE A 274 -7.81 -28.18 -12.63
C PHE A 274 -8.84 -27.78 -13.67
N ARG A 275 -9.88 -27.10 -13.23
CA ARG A 275 -10.83 -26.44 -14.11
C ARG A 275 -10.34 -25.01 -14.30
N HIS A 276 -10.24 -24.60 -15.53
CA HIS A 276 -9.90 -23.25 -15.95
C HIS A 276 -11.09 -22.31 -15.78
#